data_543ac6d5622a576345bb34475ef3d64b
#
_entry.id   543ac6d5622a576345bb34475ef3d64b
#
_cell.length_a   1.000
_cell.length_b   1.000
_cell.length_c   1.000
_cell.angle_alpha   90.00
_cell.angle_beta   90.00
_cell.angle_gamma   90.00
#
_symmetry.space_group_name_H-M   'P 1'
#
loop_
_entity.id
_entity.type
_entity.pdbx_description
1 polymer ?
#
loop_
_entity_poly.entity_id
_entity_poly.type
_entity_poly.pdbx_seq_one_letter_code
_entity_poly.pdbx_strand_id
1 'polypeptide(L)'
;VPGVDLMRQSLTQDTRLIDVKALVASAISPGSDTAECVNAGVWQAAHGAIQSIISRYPHYRLVVTGGTGPELMALGLQGTHRPHLVLDGLRAWLSSELDESVR
;
A
#
# COMPACT_ATOMS: atom_id res chain seq x y z
N VAL A 1 5.89 2.47 -7.49
CA VAL A 1 5.70 1.03 -7.24
C VAL A 1 4.30 0.63 -7.65
N PRO A 2 4.13 -0.41 -8.47
CA PRO A 2 2.80 -0.90 -8.81
C PRO A 2 2.03 -1.35 -7.57
N GLY A 3 0.71 -1.18 -7.60
CA GLY A 3 -0.13 -1.63 -6.51
C GLY A 3 -0.07 -3.16 -6.32
N VAL A 4 -0.30 -3.60 -5.09
CA VAL A 4 -0.22 -5.03 -4.76
C VAL A 4 -1.20 -5.86 -5.59
N ASP A 5 -2.43 -5.40 -5.73
CA ASP A 5 -3.44 -6.12 -6.53
C ASP A 5 -3.07 -6.15 -8.01
N LEU A 6 -2.53 -5.06 -8.53
CA LEU A 6 -2.09 -5.02 -9.92
C LEU A 6 -0.92 -5.99 -10.16
N MET A 7 0.04 -6.05 -9.27
CA MET A 7 1.15 -6.99 -9.37
C MET A 7 0.65 -8.43 -9.36
N ARG A 8 -0.30 -8.73 -8.47
CA ARG A 8 -0.90 -10.06 -8.39
C ARG A 8 -1.63 -10.44 -9.67
N GLN A 9 -2.46 -9.53 -10.19
CA GLN A 9 -3.20 -9.76 -11.44
C GLN A 9 -2.28 -9.97 -12.62
N SER A 10 -1.23 -9.18 -12.74
CA SER A 10 -0.25 -9.29 -13.80
C SER A 10 0.41 -10.67 -13.80
N LEU A 11 0.84 -11.15 -12.65
CA LEU A 11 1.46 -12.46 -12.52
C LEU A 11 0.48 -13.59 -12.80
N THR A 12 -0.77 -13.45 -12.38
CA THR A 12 -1.79 -14.46 -12.63
C THR A 12 -2.18 -14.52 -14.10
N GLN A 13 -2.24 -13.39 -14.79
CA GLN A 13 -2.56 -13.35 -16.22
C GLN A 13 -1.42 -13.91 -17.09
N ASP A 14 -0.18 -13.58 -16.75
CA ASP A 14 0.98 -14.00 -17.52
C ASP A 14 1.33 -15.47 -17.30
N THR A 15 0.99 -16.02 -16.17
CA THR A 15 1.26 -17.41 -15.82
C THR A 15 -0.05 -18.08 -15.39
N ARG A 16 -0.77 -18.63 -16.37
CA ARG A 16 -2.10 -19.24 -16.17
C ARG A 16 -2.12 -20.38 -15.18
N LEU A 17 -0.97 -20.91 -14.80
CA LEU A 17 -0.84 -22.03 -13.88
C LEU A 17 -0.76 -21.57 -12.42
N ILE A 18 -0.68 -20.27 -12.17
CA ILE A 18 -0.58 -19.72 -10.82
C ILE A 18 -1.92 -19.12 -10.41
N ASP A 19 -2.56 -19.73 -9.42
CA ASP A 19 -3.80 -19.24 -8.85
C ASP A 19 -3.50 -18.57 -7.51
N VAL A 20 -3.43 -17.25 -7.52
CA VAL A 20 -3.18 -16.46 -6.31
C VAL A 20 -4.51 -15.89 -5.83
N LYS A 21 -5.20 -16.61 -4.94
CA LYS A 21 -6.56 -16.26 -4.53
C LYS A 21 -6.64 -15.17 -3.47
N ALA A 22 -5.70 -15.15 -2.55
CA ALA A 22 -5.75 -14.21 -1.44
C ALA A 22 -4.37 -13.72 -1.09
N LEU A 23 -4.25 -12.41 -0.87
CA LEU A 23 -3.06 -11.81 -0.32
C LEU A 23 -3.23 -11.69 1.18
N VAL A 24 -2.32 -12.31 1.91
CA VAL A 24 -2.27 -12.20 3.37
C VAL A 24 -1.02 -11.42 3.71
N ALA A 25 -1.20 -10.26 4.35
CA ALA A 25 -0.10 -9.36 4.65
C ALA A 25 0.96 -9.98 5.56
N SER A 26 0.60 -10.99 6.34
CA SER A 26 1.54 -11.72 7.19
C SER A 26 2.47 -12.65 6.41
N ALA A 27 2.17 -12.95 5.14
CA ALA A 27 2.96 -13.85 4.32
C ALA A 27 4.15 -13.13 3.67
N ILE A 28 5.06 -12.69 4.51
CA ILE A 28 6.26 -11.97 4.04
C ILE A 28 7.47 -12.91 3.88
N SER A 29 7.44 -14.08 4.51
CA SER A 29 8.47 -15.10 4.37
C SER A 29 8.27 -15.91 3.08
N PRO A 30 9.32 -16.56 2.55
CA PRO A 30 9.19 -17.40 1.36
C PRO A 30 8.12 -18.48 1.57
N GLY A 31 7.26 -18.64 0.58
CA GLY A 31 6.19 -19.63 0.61
C GLY A 31 6.67 -21.01 0.19
N SER A 32 5.87 -22.03 0.52
CA SER A 32 6.18 -23.41 0.23
C SER A 32 5.68 -23.86 -1.16
N ASP A 33 4.75 -23.09 -1.78
CA ASP A 33 4.26 -23.38 -3.12
C ASP A 33 4.31 -22.10 -3.99
N THR A 34 3.97 -22.26 -5.28
CA THR A 34 4.06 -21.15 -6.24
C THR A 34 3.16 -19.98 -5.88
N ALA A 35 1.92 -20.26 -5.45
CA ALA A 35 0.98 -19.21 -5.08
C ALA A 35 1.47 -18.45 -3.85
N GLU A 36 1.98 -19.15 -2.85
CA GLU A 36 2.55 -18.53 -1.65
C GLU A 36 3.80 -17.73 -1.99
N CYS A 37 4.65 -18.21 -2.88
CA CYS A 37 5.84 -17.51 -3.32
C CYS A 37 5.48 -16.21 -4.04
N VAL A 38 4.49 -16.23 -4.91
CA VAL A 38 4.01 -15.02 -5.60
C VAL A 38 3.44 -14.04 -4.59
N ASN A 39 2.62 -14.51 -3.67
CA ASN A 39 2.03 -13.68 -2.62
C ASN A 39 3.11 -13.03 -1.76
N ALA A 40 4.04 -13.82 -1.25
CA ALA A 40 5.14 -13.30 -0.43
C ALA A 40 6.00 -12.30 -1.20
N GLY A 41 6.31 -12.62 -2.46
CA GLY A 41 7.13 -11.76 -3.31
C GLY A 41 6.49 -10.41 -3.57
N VAL A 42 5.18 -10.37 -3.83
CA VAL A 42 4.44 -9.13 -4.06
C VAL A 42 4.47 -8.24 -2.81
N TRP A 43 4.18 -8.81 -1.65
CA TRP A 43 4.21 -8.05 -0.41
C TRP A 43 5.61 -7.59 -0.03
N GLN A 44 6.62 -8.44 -0.24
CA GLN A 44 8.01 -8.06 -0.01
C GLN A 44 8.46 -6.93 -0.93
N ALA A 45 8.06 -6.98 -2.20
CA ALA A 45 8.41 -5.92 -3.15
C ALA A 45 7.80 -4.58 -2.73
N ALA A 46 6.53 -4.57 -2.37
CA ALA A 46 5.84 -3.35 -1.93
C ALA A 46 6.44 -2.80 -0.64
N HIS A 47 6.59 -3.65 0.37
CA HIS A 47 7.13 -3.26 1.67
C HIS A 47 8.58 -2.80 1.55
N GLY A 48 9.41 -3.53 0.80
CA GLY A 48 10.82 -3.19 0.62
C GLY A 48 11.01 -1.87 -0.11
N ALA A 49 10.20 -1.59 -1.13
CA ALA A 49 10.25 -0.32 -1.84
C ALA A 49 9.92 0.85 -0.92
N ILE A 50 8.89 0.71 -0.10
CA ILE A 50 8.49 1.75 0.86
C ILE A 50 9.58 1.96 1.91
N GLN A 51 10.12 0.87 2.46
CA GLN A 51 11.20 0.96 3.45
C GLN A 51 12.45 1.63 2.88
N SER A 52 12.78 1.35 1.63
CA SER A 52 13.90 2.00 0.96
C SER A 52 13.72 3.52 0.88
N ILE A 53 12.51 3.97 0.57
CA ILE A 53 12.22 5.40 0.51
C ILE A 53 12.26 6.03 1.90
N ILE A 54 11.65 5.39 2.89
CA ILE A 54 11.64 5.86 4.27
C ILE A 54 13.08 6.04 4.80
N SER A 55 13.96 5.12 4.47
CA SER A 55 15.36 5.17 4.91
C SER A 55 16.09 6.40 4.38
N ARG A 56 15.70 6.91 3.21
CA ARG A 56 16.28 8.12 2.63
C ARG A 56 15.79 9.40 3.31
N TYR A 57 14.63 9.34 3.95
CA TYR A 57 13.98 10.51 4.54
C TYR A 57 13.62 10.25 6.00
N PRO A 58 14.63 10.07 6.88
CA PRO A 58 14.38 9.63 8.26
C PRO A 58 13.63 10.65 9.11
N HIS A 59 13.60 11.92 8.68
CA HIS A 59 12.92 12.98 9.44
C HIS A 59 11.49 13.24 8.96
N TYR A 60 11.04 12.52 7.93
CA TYR A 60 9.68 12.68 7.42
C TYR A 60 8.71 11.76 8.16
N ARG A 61 7.50 12.26 8.34
CA ARG A 61 6.43 11.47 8.91
C ARG A 61 5.78 10.64 7.81
N LEU A 62 5.57 9.35 8.07
CA LEU A 62 4.86 8.47 7.15
C LEU A 62 3.37 8.54 7.44
N VAL A 63 2.58 8.84 6.41
CA VAL A 63 1.13 8.78 6.45
C VAL A 63 0.67 7.79 5.39
N VAL A 64 -0.16 6.84 5.78
CA VAL A 64 -0.62 5.76 4.92
C VAL A 64 -2.12 5.88 4.72
N THR A 65 -2.54 5.79 3.47
CA THR A 65 -3.96 5.78 3.10
C THR A 65 -4.15 4.80 1.94
N GLY A 66 -5.41 4.56 1.55
CA GLY A 66 -5.75 3.66 0.44
C GLY A 66 -6.16 2.28 0.92
N GLY A 67 -6.64 1.47 -0.04
CA GLY A 67 -7.28 0.18 0.25
C GLY A 67 -6.36 -0.86 0.85
N THR A 68 -5.08 -0.89 0.47
CA THR A 68 -4.10 -1.85 1.02
C THR A 68 -3.28 -1.28 2.16
N GLY A 69 -3.62 -0.07 2.62
CA GLY A 69 -2.91 0.58 3.72
C GLY A 69 -2.83 -0.25 5.00
N PRO A 70 -3.97 -0.78 5.49
CA PRO A 70 -3.96 -1.58 6.72
C PRO A 70 -3.04 -2.80 6.65
N GLU A 71 -3.01 -3.50 5.52
CA GLU A 71 -2.16 -4.68 5.34
C GLU A 71 -0.68 -4.29 5.35
N LEU A 72 -0.32 -3.19 4.69
CA LEU A 72 1.05 -2.68 4.71
C LEU A 72 1.47 -2.24 6.11
N MET A 73 0.57 -1.60 6.86
CA MET A 73 0.82 -1.24 8.26
C MET A 73 1.06 -2.48 9.12
N ALA A 74 0.31 -3.55 8.86
CA ALA A 74 0.47 -4.82 9.58
C ALA A 74 1.84 -5.46 9.35
N LEU A 75 2.51 -5.14 8.25
CA LEU A 75 3.87 -5.63 7.97
C LEU A 75 4.95 -4.88 8.75
N GLY A 76 4.58 -3.89 9.55
CA GLY A 76 5.51 -3.20 10.43
C GLY A 76 5.94 -1.81 9.98
N LEU A 77 5.23 -1.22 9.02
CA LEU A 77 5.49 0.17 8.66
C LEU A 77 5.14 1.09 9.83
N GLN A 78 6.08 1.92 10.23
CA GLN A 78 5.86 2.88 11.30
C GLN A 78 5.33 4.18 10.73
N GLY A 79 4.03 4.41 10.91
CA GLY A 79 3.39 5.59 10.38
C GLY A 79 1.98 5.73 10.94
N THR A 80 1.26 6.71 10.40
CA THR A 80 -0.12 6.99 10.80
C THR A 80 -1.05 6.56 9.67
N HIS A 81 -2.04 5.73 9.98
CA HIS A 81 -3.07 5.35 9.01
C HIS A 81 -4.18 6.39 9.00
N ARG A 82 -4.42 7.00 7.85
CA ARG A 82 -5.47 7.99 7.65
C ARG A 82 -6.38 7.52 6.52
N PRO A 83 -7.43 6.74 6.83
CA PRO A 83 -8.24 6.07 5.80
C PRO A 83 -8.98 7.04 4.87
N HIS A 84 -9.27 8.25 5.33
CA HIS A 84 -10.04 9.24 4.56
C HIS A 84 -9.20 10.47 4.18
N LEU A 85 -7.90 10.28 3.97
CA LEU A 85 -6.97 11.39 3.73
C LEU A 85 -7.37 12.24 2.53
N VAL A 86 -7.77 11.63 1.42
CA VAL A 86 -8.19 12.36 0.22
C VAL A 86 -9.45 13.17 0.49
N LEU A 87 -10.42 12.58 1.18
CA LEU A 87 -11.67 13.26 1.54
C LEU A 87 -11.41 14.40 2.53
N ASP A 88 -10.51 14.17 3.49
CA ASP A 88 -10.10 15.20 4.44
C ASP A 88 -9.46 16.39 3.72
N GLY A 89 -8.63 16.10 2.70
CA GLY A 89 -8.02 17.14 1.87
C GLY A 89 -9.04 17.93 1.07
N LEU A 90 -10.01 17.24 0.47
CA LEU A 90 -11.10 17.90 -0.26
C LEU A 90 -11.92 18.81 0.66
N ARG A 91 -12.21 18.33 1.85
CA ARG A 91 -12.93 19.10 2.85
C ARG A 91 -12.17 20.37 3.25
N ALA A 92 -10.88 20.26 3.49
CA ALA A 92 -10.03 21.38 3.84
C ALA A 92 -9.96 22.40 2.69
N TRP A 93 -9.81 21.92 1.46
CA TRP A 93 -9.78 22.76 0.28
C TRP A 93 -11.10 23.51 0.08
N LEU A 94 -12.23 22.81 0.22
CA LEU A 94 -13.56 23.42 0.08
C LEU A 94 -13.80 24.50 1.13
N SER A 95 -13.42 24.24 2.37
CA SER A 95 -13.53 25.24 3.45
C SER A 95 -12.71 26.49 3.14
N SER A 96 -11.50 26.31 2.61
CA SER A 96 -10.64 27.43 2.22
C SER A 96 -11.27 28.25 1.09
N GLU A 97 -11.84 27.60 0.07
CA GLU A 97 -12.51 28.27 -1.04
C GLU A 97 -13.76 29.04 -0.58
N LEU A 98 -14.53 28.46 0.33
CA LEU A 98 -15.70 29.13 0.88
C LEU A 98 -15.33 30.37 1.70
N ASP A 99 -14.24 30.28 2.49
CA ASP A 99 -13.75 31.43 3.25
C ASP A 99 -13.30 32.56 2.34
N GLU A 100 -12.65 32.25 1.23
CA GLU A 100 -12.24 33.25 0.24
C GLU A 100 -13.44 33.89 -0.44
N SER A 101 -14.49 33.13 -0.74
CA SER A 101 -15.68 33.68 -1.40
C SER A 101 -16.51 34.57 -0.50
N VAL A 102 -16.37 34.48 0.81
CA VAL A 102 -17.08 35.31 1.80
C VAL A 102 -16.32 36.65 2.04
N ARG A 103 -15.07 36.67 1.71
CA ARG A 103 -14.26 37.91 1.82
C ARG A 103 -14.45 38.79 0.60
#